data_eb632d14b5e7509be9251c2032d39524
#
_entry.id   eb632d14b5e7509be9251c2032d39524
#
_cell.length_a   1.000
_cell.length_b   1.000
_cell.length_c   1.000
_cell.angle_alpha   90.00
_cell.angle_beta   90.00
_cell.angle_gamma   90.00
#
_symmetry.space_group_name_H-M   'P 1'
#
loop_
_entity.id
_entity.type
_entity.pdbx_description
1 polymer ?
#
loop_
_entity_poly.entity_id
_entity_poly.type
_entity_poly.pdbx_seq_one_letter_code
_entity_poly.pdbx_strand_id
1 'polypeptide(L)'
;VSSATLHNEDFIKGFDNNGNKIRGGVDIRVGDLVSVYRAGDVIPKIKSVSLSERSINSKEYIFPKFCPDCGNEVKKEKNESSIRCHAGLSCKSQVIERLKHFVSKQAFSIEGFAEKQLLQLYDLDWIKSPTDIFYLETKHGHNSKMPLKNLDNWGEKSADKLFIAIEKSKKIPLNKFIFSLGIRY
;
A
#
# COMPACT_ATOMS: atom_id res chain seq x y z
N VAL A 1 -24.54 0.27 5.50
CA VAL A 1 -23.20 0.15 4.89
C VAL A 1 -22.35 1.30 5.39
N SER A 2 -21.28 1.03 6.08
CA SER A 2 -20.39 2.06 6.67
C SER A 2 -19.35 2.58 5.68
N SER A 3 -19.05 1.84 4.62
CA SER A 3 -18.07 2.22 3.60
C SER A 3 -18.41 1.64 2.23
N ALA A 4 -18.06 2.36 1.17
CA ALA A 4 -18.15 1.92 -0.21
C ALA A 4 -16.88 2.33 -0.97
N THR A 5 -16.46 1.53 -1.95
CA THR A 5 -15.23 1.79 -2.70
C THR A 5 -15.42 2.93 -3.70
N LEU A 6 -14.49 3.89 -3.70
CA LEU A 6 -14.43 4.99 -4.67
C LEU A 6 -13.50 4.71 -5.86
N HIS A 7 -12.82 3.57 -5.87
CA HIS A 7 -11.93 3.06 -6.91
C HIS A 7 -10.74 3.96 -7.25
N ASN A 8 -10.94 5.07 -7.98
CA ASN A 8 -9.89 5.95 -8.50
C ASN A 8 -10.44 7.34 -8.82
N GLU A 9 -9.57 8.22 -9.33
CA GLU A 9 -9.91 9.58 -9.73
C GLU A 9 -11.02 9.63 -10.78
N ASP A 10 -10.95 8.79 -11.81
CA ASP A 10 -11.93 8.75 -12.90
C ASP A 10 -13.33 8.42 -12.37
N PHE A 11 -13.39 7.46 -11.44
CA PHE A 11 -14.64 7.10 -10.80
C PHE A 11 -15.22 8.25 -9.95
N ILE A 12 -14.39 9.00 -9.26
CA ILE A 12 -14.82 10.16 -8.46
C ILE A 12 -15.26 11.32 -9.37
N LYS A 13 -14.50 11.63 -10.41
CA LYS A 13 -14.81 12.69 -11.38
C LYS A 13 -16.01 12.39 -12.27
N GLY A 14 -16.36 11.12 -12.46
CA GLY A 14 -17.47 10.69 -13.30
C GLY A 14 -17.13 10.55 -14.79
N PHE A 15 -15.85 10.57 -15.15
CA PHE A 15 -15.35 10.38 -16.52
C PHE A 15 -14.09 9.51 -16.52
N ASP A 16 -13.96 8.66 -17.52
CA ASP A 16 -12.71 7.90 -17.75
C ASP A 16 -11.67 8.70 -18.55
N ASN A 17 -10.50 8.10 -18.76
CA ASN A 17 -9.39 8.71 -19.52
C ASN A 17 -9.75 9.01 -20.99
N ASN A 18 -10.77 8.38 -21.54
CA ASN A 18 -11.24 8.54 -22.91
C ASN A 18 -12.40 9.54 -23.01
N GLY A 19 -12.81 10.13 -21.88
CA GLY A 19 -13.95 11.04 -21.81
C GLY A 19 -15.31 10.34 -21.77
N ASN A 20 -15.37 9.00 -21.61
CA ASN A 20 -16.61 8.30 -21.45
C ASN A 20 -17.22 8.58 -20.07
N LYS A 21 -18.53 8.74 -20.04
CA LYS A 21 -19.25 9.08 -18.80
C LYS A 21 -19.37 7.87 -17.86
N ILE A 22 -18.94 8.04 -16.64
CA ILE A 22 -19.22 7.16 -15.50
C ILE A 22 -20.37 7.78 -14.72
N ARG A 23 -21.43 7.05 -14.39
CA ARG A 23 -22.65 7.57 -13.70
C ARG A 23 -23.26 8.82 -14.38
N GLY A 24 -23.32 8.83 -15.70
CA GLY A 24 -23.86 9.98 -16.43
C GLY A 24 -22.95 11.22 -16.45
N GLY A 25 -21.69 11.11 -16.04
CA GLY A 25 -20.76 12.24 -15.95
C GLY A 25 -20.87 13.04 -14.64
N VAL A 26 -21.54 12.47 -13.62
CA VAL A 26 -21.71 13.12 -12.32
C VAL A 26 -20.53 12.77 -11.40
N ASP A 27 -19.88 13.80 -10.87
CA ASP A 27 -18.82 13.65 -9.86
C ASP A 27 -19.39 13.24 -8.49
N ILE A 28 -18.51 12.82 -7.59
CA ILE A 28 -18.83 12.51 -6.18
C ILE A 28 -18.16 13.55 -5.31
N ARG A 29 -18.92 14.17 -4.41
CA ARG A 29 -18.44 15.20 -3.48
C ARG A 29 -18.67 14.80 -2.03
N VAL A 30 -17.91 15.39 -1.14
CA VAL A 30 -18.15 15.24 0.30
C VAL A 30 -19.52 15.81 0.65
N GLY A 31 -20.33 15.04 1.38
CA GLY A 31 -21.68 15.40 1.77
C GLY A 31 -22.79 15.00 0.77
N ASP A 32 -22.44 14.37 -0.37
CA ASP A 32 -23.46 13.88 -1.30
C ASP A 32 -24.29 12.73 -0.71
N LEU A 33 -25.59 12.75 -0.97
CA LEU A 33 -26.45 11.59 -0.79
C LEU A 33 -26.27 10.64 -1.98
N VAL A 34 -25.89 9.39 -1.70
CA VAL A 34 -25.55 8.41 -2.73
C VAL A 34 -26.39 7.14 -2.63
N SER A 35 -26.74 6.55 -3.77
CA SER A 35 -27.27 5.20 -3.82
C SER A 35 -26.13 4.20 -3.93
N VAL A 36 -26.14 3.17 -3.08
CA VAL A 36 -25.12 2.12 -3.01
C VAL A 36 -25.73 0.79 -3.42
N TYR A 37 -25.02 -0.01 -4.17
CA TYR A 37 -25.39 -1.39 -4.51
C TYR A 37 -24.24 -2.35 -4.26
N ARG A 38 -24.55 -3.62 -4.04
CA ARG A 38 -23.55 -4.68 -4.01
C ARG A 38 -23.41 -5.29 -5.40
N ALA A 39 -22.21 -5.25 -5.96
CA ALA A 39 -21.85 -5.98 -7.17
C ALA A 39 -21.34 -7.34 -6.75
N GLY A 40 -22.14 -8.40 -6.88
CA GLY A 40 -21.87 -9.68 -6.25
C GLY A 40 -21.93 -9.57 -4.71
N ASP A 41 -21.44 -10.57 -4.00
CA ASP A 41 -21.54 -10.57 -2.52
C ASP A 41 -20.42 -9.79 -1.79
N VAL A 42 -19.55 -9.04 -2.51
CA VAL A 42 -18.27 -8.65 -1.90
C VAL A 42 -18.07 -7.16 -1.66
N ILE A 43 -18.31 -6.26 -2.63
CA ILE A 43 -17.89 -4.86 -2.50
C ILE A 43 -19.04 -3.89 -2.79
N PRO A 44 -19.46 -3.06 -1.80
CA PRO A 44 -20.40 -1.98 -2.05
C PRO A 44 -19.83 -0.92 -3.00
N LYS A 45 -20.59 -0.57 -4.02
CA LYS A 45 -20.22 0.45 -5.02
C LYS A 45 -21.28 1.54 -5.06
N ILE A 46 -20.86 2.79 -5.33
CA ILE A 46 -21.77 3.89 -5.55
C ILE A 46 -22.39 3.75 -6.95
N LYS A 47 -23.73 3.69 -7.01
CA LYS A 47 -24.51 3.59 -8.24
C LYS A 47 -24.79 4.97 -8.81
N SER A 48 -25.27 5.89 -7.99
CA SER A 48 -25.68 7.23 -8.39
C SER A 48 -25.53 8.22 -7.25
N VAL A 49 -25.54 9.50 -7.60
CA VAL A 49 -25.56 10.65 -6.68
C VAL A 49 -26.89 11.36 -6.83
N SER A 50 -27.54 11.72 -5.73
CA SER A 50 -28.76 12.53 -5.74
C SER A 50 -28.41 14.00 -5.87
N LEU A 51 -28.49 14.55 -7.09
CA LEU A 51 -28.17 15.96 -7.33
C LEU A 51 -29.15 16.93 -6.68
N SER A 52 -30.41 16.52 -6.49
CA SER A 52 -31.44 17.32 -5.81
C SER A 52 -31.10 17.55 -4.33
N GLU A 53 -30.36 16.62 -3.71
CA GLU A 53 -29.96 16.70 -2.31
C GLU A 53 -28.52 17.25 -2.13
N ARG A 54 -27.82 17.55 -3.24
CA ARG A 54 -26.47 18.08 -3.18
C ARG A 54 -26.47 19.51 -2.62
N SER A 55 -25.66 19.74 -1.60
CA SER A 55 -25.46 21.09 -1.05
C SER A 55 -24.93 22.04 -2.11
N ILE A 56 -25.50 23.25 -2.20
CA ILE A 56 -25.04 24.31 -3.10
C ILE A 56 -23.58 24.74 -2.82
N ASN A 57 -23.11 24.53 -1.58
CA ASN A 57 -21.73 24.83 -1.15
C ASN A 57 -20.77 23.66 -1.34
N SER A 58 -21.21 22.52 -1.88
CA SER A 58 -20.34 21.37 -2.10
C SER A 58 -19.29 21.68 -3.16
N LYS A 59 -18.05 21.28 -2.91
CA LYS A 59 -16.93 21.52 -3.81
C LYS A 59 -16.46 20.21 -4.45
N GLU A 60 -15.96 20.29 -5.68
CA GLU A 60 -15.30 19.16 -6.32
C GLU A 60 -14.11 18.69 -5.50
N TYR A 61 -13.87 17.39 -5.51
CA TYR A 61 -12.70 16.82 -4.88
C TYR A 61 -11.46 17.11 -5.74
N ILE A 62 -10.51 17.81 -5.16
CA ILE A 62 -9.22 18.12 -5.80
C ILE A 62 -8.22 17.04 -5.43
N PHE A 63 -7.77 16.29 -6.44
CA PHE A 63 -6.75 15.27 -6.24
C PHE A 63 -5.39 15.91 -5.98
N PRO A 64 -4.60 15.35 -5.05
CA PRO A 64 -3.27 15.88 -4.76
C PRO A 64 -2.36 15.74 -5.99
N LYS A 65 -1.63 16.79 -6.31
CA LYS A 65 -0.60 16.80 -7.35
C LYS A 65 0.76 16.31 -6.85
N PHE A 66 0.91 16.26 -5.55
CA PHE A 66 2.14 15.84 -4.87
C PHE A 66 1.83 14.71 -3.91
N CYS A 67 2.77 13.80 -3.76
CA CYS A 67 2.67 12.70 -2.81
C CYS A 67 2.61 13.25 -1.38
N PRO A 68 1.60 12.88 -0.57
CA PRO A 68 1.47 13.39 0.79
C PRO A 68 2.60 12.90 1.73
N ASP A 69 3.30 11.84 1.35
CA ASP A 69 4.37 11.25 2.16
C ASP A 69 5.76 11.81 1.85
N CYS A 70 6.10 12.00 0.57
CA CYS A 70 7.45 12.43 0.17
C CYS A 70 7.50 13.77 -0.57
N GLY A 71 6.37 14.42 -0.84
CA GLY A 71 6.30 15.71 -1.54
C GLY A 71 6.63 15.66 -3.04
N ASN A 72 6.99 14.51 -3.60
CA ASN A 72 7.27 14.40 -5.03
C ASN A 72 5.98 14.44 -5.85
N GLU A 73 6.07 14.94 -7.09
CA GLU A 73 4.96 14.96 -8.03
C GLU A 73 4.41 13.57 -8.27
N VAL A 74 3.08 13.45 -8.27
CA VAL A 74 2.41 12.20 -8.62
C VAL A 74 2.02 12.21 -10.10
N LYS A 75 2.08 11.06 -10.76
CA LYS A 75 1.81 10.93 -12.18
C LYS A 75 0.79 9.84 -12.46
N LYS A 76 0.03 10.06 -13.53
CA LYS A 76 -0.90 9.09 -14.10
C LYS A 76 -0.30 8.58 -15.40
N GLU A 77 -0.04 7.29 -15.47
CA GLU A 77 0.41 6.66 -16.72
C GLU A 77 -0.70 6.69 -17.77
N LYS A 78 -0.31 6.79 -19.04
CA LYS A 78 -1.23 7.04 -20.17
C LYS A 78 -2.37 6.02 -20.29
N ASN A 79 -2.14 4.78 -19.83
CA ASN A 79 -3.11 3.68 -19.90
C ASN A 79 -3.58 3.21 -18.50
N GLU A 80 -3.23 3.93 -17.43
CA GLU A 80 -3.66 3.60 -16.08
C GLU A 80 -4.73 4.59 -15.59
N SER A 81 -5.68 4.08 -14.81
CA SER A 81 -6.69 4.91 -14.13
C SER A 81 -6.22 5.42 -12.76
N SER A 82 -5.05 5.00 -12.30
CA SER A 82 -4.53 5.31 -10.97
C SER A 82 -3.39 6.32 -11.04
N ILE A 83 -3.44 7.33 -10.18
CA ILE A 83 -2.34 8.26 -9.94
C ILE A 83 -1.36 7.62 -8.96
N ARG A 84 -0.06 7.72 -9.23
CA ARG A 84 0.98 7.11 -8.41
C ARG A 84 2.15 8.07 -8.16
N CYS A 85 2.77 7.90 -6.99
CA CYS A 85 4.07 8.47 -6.71
C CYS A 85 5.15 7.66 -7.43
N HIS A 86 6.05 8.33 -8.15
CA HIS A 86 7.17 7.72 -8.88
C HIS A 86 8.53 7.91 -8.21
N ALA A 87 8.55 8.39 -6.96
CA ALA A 87 9.79 8.64 -6.22
C ALA A 87 10.57 7.35 -5.84
N GLY A 88 9.96 6.18 -6.03
CA GLY A 88 10.63 4.89 -5.78
C GLY A 88 11.19 4.79 -4.36
N LEU A 89 12.49 4.53 -4.24
CA LEU A 89 13.16 4.37 -2.94
C LEU A 89 13.28 5.66 -2.12
N SER A 90 13.00 6.82 -2.71
CA SER A 90 12.99 8.10 -1.99
C SER A 90 11.65 8.35 -1.27
N CYS A 91 10.65 7.50 -1.47
CA CYS A 91 9.35 7.60 -0.80
C CYS A 91 9.22 6.49 0.23
N LYS A 92 9.06 6.84 1.51
CA LYS A 92 8.91 5.88 2.61
C LYS A 92 7.77 4.88 2.35
N SER A 93 6.60 5.37 1.98
CA SER A 93 5.45 4.50 1.68
C SER A 93 5.74 3.52 0.54
N GLN A 94 6.43 3.94 -0.52
CA GLN A 94 6.83 3.05 -1.61
C GLN A 94 7.80 1.96 -1.14
N VAL A 95 8.76 2.31 -0.29
CA VAL A 95 9.70 1.34 0.29
C VAL A 95 8.97 0.33 1.17
N ILE A 96 8.09 0.80 2.07
CA ILE A 96 7.33 -0.07 2.97
C ILE A 96 6.43 -1.04 2.17
N GLU A 97 5.70 -0.56 1.16
CA GLU A 97 4.88 -1.43 0.31
C GLU A 97 5.72 -2.46 -0.47
N ARG A 98 6.92 -2.08 -0.93
CA ARG A 98 7.86 -2.99 -1.57
C ARG A 98 8.38 -4.05 -0.59
N LEU A 99 8.70 -3.67 0.64
CA LEU A 99 9.11 -4.61 1.70
C LEU A 99 7.96 -5.55 2.07
N LYS A 100 6.73 -5.05 2.22
CA LYS A 100 5.52 -5.86 2.46
C LYS A 100 5.31 -6.90 1.35
N HIS A 101 5.43 -6.46 0.09
CA HIS A 101 5.36 -7.37 -1.06
C HIS A 101 6.43 -8.44 -0.98
N PHE A 102 7.69 -8.06 -0.72
CA PHE A 102 8.83 -8.96 -0.66
C PHE A 102 8.68 -10.04 0.41
N VAL A 103 8.21 -9.70 1.62
CA VAL A 103 8.02 -10.67 2.71
C VAL A 103 6.72 -11.44 2.62
N SER A 104 5.83 -11.11 1.69
CA SER A 104 4.50 -11.72 1.55
C SER A 104 4.56 -13.22 1.29
N LYS A 105 3.42 -13.92 1.56
CA LYS A 105 3.29 -15.37 1.36
C LYS A 105 3.55 -15.82 -0.08
N GLN A 106 3.19 -15.00 -1.06
CA GLN A 106 3.41 -15.28 -2.47
C GLN A 106 4.88 -15.08 -2.90
N ALA A 107 5.65 -14.27 -2.18
CA ALA A 107 7.05 -13.99 -2.43
C ALA A 107 7.96 -14.83 -1.52
N PHE A 108 8.76 -14.20 -0.66
CA PHE A 108 9.68 -14.90 0.24
C PHE A 108 9.01 -15.61 1.43
N SER A 109 7.74 -15.29 1.73
CA SER A 109 6.96 -15.91 2.80
C SER A 109 7.65 -15.82 4.18
N ILE A 110 8.17 -14.65 4.53
CA ILE A 110 8.85 -14.42 5.81
C ILE A 110 7.81 -14.02 6.86
N GLU A 111 7.48 -14.96 7.72
CA GLU A 111 6.56 -14.71 8.83
C GLU A 111 7.21 -13.83 9.91
N GLY A 112 6.40 -13.00 10.58
CA GLY A 112 6.86 -12.10 11.63
C GLY A 112 7.03 -10.64 11.21
N PHE A 113 6.91 -10.32 9.92
CA PHE A 113 6.86 -8.96 9.42
C PHE A 113 5.42 -8.51 9.14
N ALA A 114 4.74 -7.96 10.13
CA ALA A 114 3.58 -7.12 9.89
C ALA A 114 4.02 -5.68 9.54
N GLU A 115 3.09 -4.88 9.02
CA GLU A 115 3.39 -3.50 8.61
C GLU A 115 4.05 -2.65 9.70
N LYS A 116 3.57 -2.79 10.96
CA LYS A 116 4.13 -2.07 12.11
C LYS A 116 5.59 -2.40 12.36
N GLN A 117 5.97 -3.69 12.23
CA GLN A 117 7.36 -4.13 12.39
C GLN A 117 8.25 -3.58 11.28
N LEU A 118 7.78 -3.62 10.03
CA LEU A 118 8.52 -3.04 8.90
C LEU A 118 8.73 -1.54 9.07
N LEU A 119 7.69 -0.81 9.48
CA LEU A 119 7.78 0.63 9.76
C LEU A 119 8.78 0.93 10.87
N GLN A 120 8.71 0.20 11.99
CA GLN A 120 9.62 0.37 13.12
C GLN A 120 11.08 0.17 12.70
N LEU A 121 11.37 -0.93 11.99
CA LEU A 121 12.74 -1.23 11.56
C LEU A 121 13.23 -0.29 10.47
N TYR A 122 12.33 0.21 9.62
CA TYR A 122 12.63 1.24 8.64
C TYR A 122 13.01 2.57 9.33
N ASP A 123 12.26 2.98 10.34
CA ASP A 123 12.50 4.24 11.08
C ASP A 123 13.78 4.21 11.90
N LEU A 124 14.22 3.01 12.32
CA LEU A 124 15.51 2.79 12.98
C LEU A 124 16.69 2.64 11.99
N ASP A 125 16.48 2.80 10.69
CA ASP A 125 17.47 2.57 9.64
C ASP A 125 18.02 1.13 9.57
N TRP A 126 17.30 0.16 10.15
CA TRP A 126 17.72 -1.24 10.14
C TRP A 126 17.38 -1.94 8.83
N ILE A 127 16.27 -1.55 8.19
CA ILE A 127 15.81 -2.09 6.90
C ILE A 127 15.42 -0.93 5.98
N LYS A 128 16.17 -0.71 4.90
CA LYS A 128 15.85 0.24 3.83
C LYS A 128 15.61 -0.46 2.49
N SER A 129 16.06 -1.69 2.38
CA SER A 129 15.93 -2.52 1.19
C SER A 129 15.62 -3.97 1.55
N PRO A 130 15.11 -4.78 0.60
CA PRO A 130 14.87 -6.21 0.82
C PRO A 130 16.12 -6.98 1.28
N THR A 131 17.30 -6.59 0.83
CA THR A 131 18.55 -7.23 1.19
C THR A 131 18.91 -7.08 2.66
N ASP A 132 18.53 -5.95 3.29
CA ASP A 132 18.81 -5.69 4.70
C ASP A 132 18.12 -6.69 5.62
N ILE A 133 16.99 -7.27 5.18
CA ILE A 133 16.26 -8.29 5.92
C ILE A 133 17.17 -9.49 6.24
N PHE A 134 17.99 -9.92 5.29
CA PHE A 134 18.87 -11.09 5.46
C PHE A 134 20.08 -10.82 6.36
N TYR A 135 20.37 -9.55 6.65
CA TYR A 135 21.44 -9.15 7.56
C TYR A 135 20.95 -8.82 8.97
N LEU A 136 19.64 -8.88 9.23
CA LEU A 136 19.08 -8.52 10.54
C LEU A 136 19.67 -9.33 11.68
N GLU A 137 19.77 -10.65 11.55
CA GLU A 137 20.34 -11.48 12.62
C GLU A 137 21.81 -11.16 12.85
N THR A 138 22.59 -10.96 11.79
CA THR A 138 24.03 -10.62 11.90
C THR A 138 24.24 -9.28 12.59
N LYS A 139 23.38 -8.29 12.30
CA LYS A 139 23.49 -6.92 12.85
C LYS A 139 22.80 -6.75 14.19
N HIS A 140 21.68 -7.44 14.41
CA HIS A 140 20.74 -7.22 15.51
C HIS A 140 20.32 -8.51 16.22
N GLY A 141 21.11 -9.58 16.09
CA GLY A 141 20.96 -10.83 16.84
C GLY A 141 21.25 -10.67 18.33
N HIS A 142 21.11 -11.75 19.09
CA HIS A 142 21.14 -11.74 20.55
C HIS A 142 22.37 -11.08 21.17
N ASN A 143 23.54 -11.23 20.53
CA ASN A 143 24.85 -10.75 21.03
C ASN A 143 25.25 -9.40 20.42
N SER A 144 24.37 -8.74 19.66
CA SER A 144 24.65 -7.43 19.09
C SER A 144 24.55 -6.32 20.15
N LYS A 145 25.11 -5.15 19.84
CA LYS A 145 24.97 -3.95 20.71
C LYS A 145 23.53 -3.49 20.85
N MET A 146 22.71 -3.71 19.82
CA MET A 146 21.28 -3.35 19.80
C MET A 146 20.47 -4.57 19.29
N PRO A 147 20.20 -5.55 20.16
CA PRO A 147 19.49 -6.74 19.75
C PRO A 147 18.01 -6.48 19.51
N LEU A 148 17.44 -7.10 18.48
CA LEU A 148 16.05 -6.96 18.08
C LEU A 148 15.08 -7.24 19.24
N LYS A 149 15.38 -8.21 20.09
CA LYS A 149 14.55 -8.59 21.24
C LYS A 149 14.33 -7.48 22.26
N ASN A 150 15.16 -6.44 22.26
CA ASN A 150 15.08 -5.32 23.19
C ASN A 150 14.24 -4.14 22.67
N LEU A 151 13.76 -4.22 21.42
CA LEU A 151 12.85 -3.21 20.88
C LEU A 151 11.43 -3.38 21.41
N ASP A 152 10.68 -2.28 21.47
CA ASP A 152 9.27 -2.28 21.82
C ASP A 152 8.49 -3.22 20.89
N ASN A 153 7.58 -4.00 21.46
CA ASN A 153 6.78 -5.03 20.78
C ASN A 153 7.58 -6.23 20.24
N TRP A 154 8.84 -6.36 20.62
CA TRP A 154 9.67 -7.54 20.39
C TRP A 154 10.02 -8.20 21.71
N GLY A 155 10.29 -9.47 21.65
CA GLY A 155 10.81 -10.26 22.75
C GLY A 155 11.67 -11.39 22.18
N GLU A 156 12.33 -12.14 23.01
CA GLU A 156 13.25 -13.21 22.61
C GLU A 156 12.60 -14.19 21.63
N LYS A 157 11.42 -14.72 22.01
CA LYS A 157 10.68 -15.68 21.17
C LYS A 157 10.25 -15.13 19.80
N SER A 158 9.90 -13.85 19.70
CA SER A 158 9.48 -13.23 18.44
C SER A 158 10.68 -12.94 17.54
N ALA A 159 11.80 -12.49 18.12
CA ALA A 159 13.05 -12.30 17.39
C ALA A 159 13.57 -13.63 16.82
N ASP A 160 13.60 -14.71 17.64
CA ASP A 160 14.01 -16.04 17.19
C ASP A 160 13.16 -16.57 16.05
N LYS A 161 11.83 -16.47 16.19
CA LYS A 161 10.92 -16.90 15.13
C LYS A 161 11.17 -16.16 13.83
N LEU A 162 11.43 -14.84 13.90
CA LEU A 162 11.74 -14.04 12.73
C LEU A 162 13.07 -14.49 12.09
N PHE A 163 14.13 -14.65 12.87
CA PHE A 163 15.43 -15.08 12.34
C PHE A 163 15.36 -16.47 11.70
N ILE A 164 14.64 -17.41 12.32
CA ILE A 164 14.38 -18.73 11.72
C ILE A 164 13.59 -18.62 10.41
N ALA A 165 12.58 -17.73 10.35
CA ALA A 165 11.81 -17.51 9.14
C ALA A 165 12.65 -16.92 8.01
N ILE A 166 13.53 -15.95 8.33
CA ILE A 166 14.48 -15.36 7.38
C ILE A 166 15.43 -16.44 6.83
N GLU A 167 16.01 -17.25 7.71
CA GLU A 167 16.96 -18.30 7.29
C GLU A 167 16.29 -19.33 6.36
N LYS A 168 15.08 -19.79 6.72
CA LYS A 168 14.30 -20.70 5.87
C LYS A 168 13.98 -20.10 4.51
N SER A 169 13.76 -18.78 4.44
CA SER A 169 13.39 -18.09 3.20
C SER A 169 14.54 -17.94 2.20
N LYS A 170 15.78 -18.18 2.59
CA LYS A 170 16.95 -18.07 1.68
C LYS A 170 16.91 -19.09 0.53
N LYS A 171 16.10 -20.14 0.65
CA LYS A 171 15.90 -21.14 -0.39
C LYS A 171 14.44 -21.13 -0.85
N ILE A 172 14.15 -20.42 -1.94
CA ILE A 172 12.83 -20.32 -2.53
C ILE A 172 12.82 -20.74 -4.00
N PRO A 173 11.71 -21.19 -4.55
CA PRO A 173 11.55 -21.45 -5.98
C PRO A 173 11.76 -20.18 -6.82
N LEU A 174 12.31 -20.33 -8.03
CA LEU A 174 12.63 -19.23 -8.94
C LEU A 174 11.39 -18.35 -9.25
N ASN A 175 10.22 -18.94 -9.45
CA ASN A 175 9.00 -18.20 -9.69
C ASN A 175 8.64 -17.25 -8.53
N LYS A 176 8.80 -17.66 -7.28
CA LYS A 176 8.60 -16.80 -6.10
C LYS A 176 9.65 -15.70 -6.03
N PHE A 177 10.91 -16.01 -6.36
CA PHE A 177 11.96 -15.01 -6.44
C PHE A 177 11.64 -13.93 -7.48
N ILE A 178 11.28 -14.32 -8.71
CA ILE A 178 10.88 -13.37 -9.76
C ILE A 178 9.68 -12.54 -9.32
N PHE A 179 8.66 -13.17 -8.73
CA PHE A 179 7.50 -12.46 -8.19
C PHE A 179 7.88 -11.43 -7.12
N SER A 180 8.85 -11.78 -6.24
CA SER A 180 9.29 -10.90 -5.15
C SER A 180 9.96 -9.61 -5.62
N LEU A 181 10.50 -9.58 -6.84
CA LEU A 181 11.10 -8.38 -7.43
C LEU A 181 10.06 -7.30 -7.74
N GLY A 182 8.78 -7.65 -7.76
CA GLY A 182 7.69 -6.71 -8.01
C GLY A 182 7.72 -6.12 -9.43
N ILE A 183 8.29 -6.86 -10.39
CA ILE A 183 8.34 -6.46 -11.80
C ILE A 183 6.91 -6.45 -12.32
N ARG A 184 6.48 -5.32 -12.84
CA ARG A 184 5.19 -5.16 -13.52
C ARG A 184 5.40 -5.38 -15.01
N TYR A 185 4.62 -6.33 -15.59
CA TYR A 185 4.55 -6.71 -17.01
C TYR A 185 5.76 -7.46 -17.53
#